data_ab3a5a4b424ced11be0e61757fe45b54
#
_entry.id   ab3a5a4b424ced11be0e61757fe45b54
#
_cell.length_a   1.000
_cell.length_b   1.000
_cell.length_c   1.000
_cell.angle_alpha   90.00
_cell.angle_beta   90.00
_cell.angle_gamma   90.00
#
_symmetry.space_group_name_H-M   'P 1'
#
loop_
_entity.id
_entity.type
_entity.pdbx_description
1 polymer ?
#
loop_
_entity_poly.entity_id
_entity_poly.type
_entity_poly.pdbx_seq_one_letter_code
_entity_poly.pdbx_strand_id
1 'polypeptide(L)'
;YLVRIVDGGETLARQTGFKQAHISNFLNRKRGLSIEGMDKVLNVQHLSVLDLLDPQEVNQRASILPPSDDAFENVPLVDGTVAAAAPQIMNMKVKEIVKFRKNFLRKLRPETRKGRENWQRFAVIRVDGREGMSMYPRLLPGATVLLDRHYNQLKPYRKNDPGMYAVARDGDCTIKYVERAGRHLVLRPHYQAYPVEVIPIESGKSAADYL
;
A
#
# COMPACT_ATOMS: atom_id res chain seq x y z
N TYR A 1 10.57 0.39 37.18
CA TYR A 1 11.17 1.74 37.17
C TYR A 1 10.46 2.66 38.18
N LEU A 2 9.13 2.76 38.13
CA LEU A 2 8.32 3.56 39.06
C LEU A 2 8.54 3.15 40.54
N VAL A 3 8.79 1.87 40.82
CA VAL A 3 9.02 1.35 42.18
C VAL A 3 10.36 1.79 42.77
N ARG A 4 11.34 2.16 41.92
CA ARG A 4 12.67 2.66 42.40
C ARG A 4 12.69 4.15 42.67
N ILE A 5 11.72 4.91 42.14
CA ILE A 5 11.71 6.38 42.26
C ILE A 5 10.82 6.86 43.41
N VAL A 6 9.92 6.00 43.93
CA VAL A 6 8.95 6.40 44.94
C VAL A 6 9.27 5.75 46.29
N ASP A 7 9.60 6.57 47.26
CA ASP A 7 9.69 6.21 48.68
C ASP A 7 8.29 5.90 49.24
N GLY A 8 7.82 4.69 48.94
CA GLY A 8 6.58 4.14 49.47
C GLY A 8 5.29 4.65 48.79
N GLY A 9 4.33 3.74 48.64
CA GLY A 9 3.01 4.03 48.07
C GLY A 9 2.20 5.11 48.79
N GLU A 10 2.55 5.44 50.01
CA GLU A 10 1.90 6.47 50.82
C GLU A 10 2.16 7.90 50.30
N THR A 11 3.40 8.21 50.00
CA THR A 11 3.78 9.51 49.45
C THR A 11 3.12 9.74 48.08
N LEU A 12 3.13 8.73 47.21
CA LEU A 12 2.48 8.79 45.92
C LEU A 12 0.95 8.93 46.05
N ALA A 13 0.33 8.21 46.97
CA ALA A 13 -1.09 8.31 47.27
C ALA A 13 -1.48 9.74 47.69
N ARG A 14 -0.70 10.33 48.59
CA ARG A 14 -0.91 11.70 49.09
C ARG A 14 -0.76 12.74 47.96
N GLN A 15 0.24 12.60 47.11
CA GLN A 15 0.52 13.55 46.03
C GLN A 15 -0.49 13.45 44.89
N THR A 16 -0.97 12.26 44.56
CA THR A 16 -1.94 12.03 43.49
C THR A 16 -3.40 12.18 43.92
N GLY A 17 -3.67 12.22 45.28
CA GLY A 17 -5.02 12.19 45.83
C GLY A 17 -5.71 10.83 45.76
N PHE A 18 -4.98 9.77 45.47
CA PHE A 18 -5.54 8.42 45.49
C PHE A 18 -5.52 7.82 46.90
N LYS A 19 -6.44 6.88 47.16
CA LYS A 19 -6.40 6.07 48.37
C LYS A 19 -5.15 5.19 48.34
N GLN A 20 -4.44 5.06 49.52
CA GLN A 20 -3.24 4.25 49.64
C GLN A 20 -3.44 2.80 49.15
N ALA A 21 -4.62 2.20 49.44
CA ALA A 21 -4.93 0.86 48.96
C ALA A 21 -4.98 0.76 47.41
N HIS A 22 -5.36 1.83 46.75
CA HIS A 22 -5.40 1.87 45.29
C HIS A 22 -3.98 1.87 44.72
N ILE A 23 -3.10 2.71 45.23
CA ILE A 23 -1.71 2.77 44.84
C ILE A 23 -0.98 1.46 45.19
N SER A 24 -1.23 0.89 46.40
CA SER A 24 -0.68 -0.40 46.77
C SER A 24 -1.07 -1.52 45.82
N ASN A 25 -2.34 -1.58 45.41
CA ASN A 25 -2.79 -2.57 44.43
C ASN A 25 -2.14 -2.39 43.08
N PHE A 26 -1.93 -1.17 42.64
CA PHE A 26 -1.23 -0.85 41.38
C PHE A 26 0.24 -1.27 41.43
N LEU A 27 0.97 -0.87 42.51
CA LEU A 27 2.38 -1.21 42.67
C LEU A 27 2.61 -2.73 42.79
N ASN A 28 1.66 -3.44 43.40
CA ASN A 28 1.69 -4.90 43.50
C ASN A 28 1.12 -5.62 42.25
N ARG A 29 0.84 -4.90 41.18
CA ARG A 29 0.27 -5.45 39.92
C ARG A 29 -1.06 -6.18 40.06
N LYS A 30 -1.80 -5.90 41.13
CA LYS A 30 -3.13 -6.51 41.38
C LYS A 30 -4.23 -5.79 40.62
N ARG A 31 -4.06 -4.50 40.28
CA ARG A 31 -5.04 -3.69 39.53
C ARG A 31 -4.31 -2.60 38.73
N GLY A 32 -4.76 -2.35 37.51
CA GLY A 32 -4.29 -1.23 36.71
C GLY A 32 -4.85 0.12 37.18
N LEU A 33 -4.20 1.20 36.75
CA LEU A 33 -4.75 2.56 36.81
C LEU A 33 -5.53 2.87 35.54
N SER A 34 -6.54 3.75 35.66
CA SER A 34 -7.13 4.35 34.46
C SER A 34 -6.13 5.29 33.79
N ILE A 35 -6.39 5.65 32.52
CA ILE A 35 -5.54 6.61 31.77
C ILE A 35 -5.40 7.92 32.56
N GLU A 36 -6.49 8.46 33.07
CA GLU A 36 -6.48 9.66 33.91
C GLU A 36 -5.69 9.47 35.23
N GLY A 37 -5.76 8.27 35.79
CA GLY A 37 -4.97 7.90 36.96
C GLY A 37 -3.49 7.80 36.68
N MET A 38 -3.13 7.28 35.51
CA MET A 38 -1.74 7.21 35.07
C MET A 38 -1.18 8.61 34.81
N ASP A 39 -1.94 9.48 34.16
CA ASP A 39 -1.58 10.88 33.92
C ASP A 39 -1.27 11.63 35.24
N LYS A 40 -2.12 11.47 36.24
CA LYS A 40 -1.87 12.06 37.58
C LYS A 40 -0.55 11.58 38.20
N VAL A 41 -0.27 10.28 38.10
CA VAL A 41 0.99 9.71 38.63
C VAL A 41 2.19 10.27 37.84
N LEU A 42 2.13 10.32 36.54
CA LEU A 42 3.20 10.84 35.69
C LEU A 42 3.47 12.33 35.97
N ASN A 43 2.43 13.14 36.04
CA ASN A 43 2.55 14.58 36.29
C ASN A 43 3.19 14.85 37.69
N VAL A 44 2.77 14.13 38.69
CA VAL A 44 3.32 14.29 40.05
C VAL A 44 4.79 13.86 40.12
N GLN A 45 5.17 12.87 39.34
CA GLN A 45 6.56 12.38 39.29
C GLN A 45 7.42 13.10 38.22
N HIS A 46 6.86 14.12 37.53
CA HIS A 46 7.53 14.84 36.47
C HIS A 46 8.03 13.89 35.34
N LEU A 47 7.29 12.83 35.09
CA LEU A 47 7.58 11.85 34.04
C LEU A 47 6.64 12.04 32.85
N SER A 48 7.13 11.72 31.69
CA SER A 48 6.33 11.58 30.46
C SER A 48 5.94 10.10 30.22
N VAL A 49 4.99 9.86 29.34
CA VAL A 49 4.66 8.49 28.90
C VAL A 49 5.89 7.80 28.31
N LEU A 50 6.78 8.54 27.67
CA LEU A 50 8.00 8.00 27.06
C LEU A 50 8.98 7.47 28.11
N ASP A 51 8.99 8.04 29.32
CA ASP A 51 9.86 7.59 30.42
C ASP A 51 9.40 6.25 31.02
N LEU A 52 8.15 5.83 30.76
CA LEU A 52 7.63 4.51 31.15
C LEU A 52 8.04 3.41 30.17
N LEU A 53 8.45 3.80 28.98
CA LEU A 53 8.84 2.88 27.95
C LEU A 53 10.33 2.58 28.11
N ASP A 54 10.65 1.34 28.48
CA ASP A 54 12.05 0.89 28.41
C ASP A 54 12.47 0.91 26.94
N PRO A 55 13.50 1.70 26.54
CA PRO A 55 13.97 1.75 25.15
C PRO A 55 14.32 0.35 24.62
N GLN A 56 14.77 -0.57 25.45
CA GLN A 56 15.05 -1.94 25.07
C GLN A 56 13.76 -2.77 24.89
N GLU A 57 12.78 -2.62 25.79
CA GLU A 57 11.48 -3.27 25.65
C GLU A 57 10.65 -2.70 24.48
N VAL A 58 10.72 -1.39 24.27
CA VAL A 58 10.10 -0.74 23.10
C VAL A 58 10.75 -1.23 21.84
N ASN A 59 12.07 -1.32 21.77
CA ASN A 59 12.80 -1.88 20.63
C ASN A 59 12.54 -3.39 20.45
N GLN A 60 12.30 -4.14 21.52
CA GLN A 60 11.94 -5.57 21.41
C GLN A 60 10.46 -5.78 21.02
N ARG A 61 9.56 -4.93 21.49
CA ARG A 61 8.13 -4.96 21.09
C ARG A 61 7.88 -4.22 19.77
N ALA A 62 8.62 -3.16 19.53
CA ALA A 62 8.75 -2.51 18.24
C ALA A 62 9.78 -3.19 17.35
N SER A 63 10.12 -4.44 17.61
CA SER A 63 10.94 -5.22 16.68
C SER A 63 10.20 -5.67 15.41
N ILE A 64 9.31 -4.84 14.94
CA ILE A 64 9.32 -4.50 13.53
C ILE A 64 10.58 -3.64 13.37
N LEU A 65 11.75 -4.27 13.35
CA LEU A 65 12.93 -3.67 12.74
C LEU A 65 12.42 -2.97 11.49
N PRO A 66 12.68 -1.66 11.30
CA PRO A 66 12.36 -1.04 10.01
C PRO A 66 12.97 -1.99 8.99
N PRO A 67 12.15 -2.58 8.10
CA PRO A 67 12.64 -3.62 7.20
C PRO A 67 13.86 -3.03 6.53
N SER A 68 14.97 -3.76 6.51
CA SER A 68 16.19 -3.32 5.85
C SER A 68 15.81 -2.83 4.46
N ASP A 69 16.47 -1.83 3.92
CA ASP A 69 16.21 -1.36 2.55
C ASP A 69 16.23 -2.51 1.55
N ASP A 70 16.97 -3.58 1.85
CA ASP A 70 16.96 -4.84 1.10
C ASP A 70 15.61 -5.58 1.08
N ALA A 71 14.72 -5.33 2.03
CA ALA A 71 13.40 -5.95 2.05
C ALA A 71 12.39 -5.25 1.12
N PHE A 72 12.75 -4.07 0.60
CA PHE A 72 11.90 -3.29 -0.30
C PHE A 72 12.45 -3.26 -1.72
N GLU A 73 11.54 -3.04 -2.64
CA GLU A 73 11.79 -2.74 -4.04
C GLU A 73 11.24 -1.35 -4.35
N ASN A 74 12.05 -0.54 -5.01
CA ASN A 74 11.69 0.78 -5.46
C ASN A 74 10.92 0.67 -6.77
N VAL A 75 9.66 1.07 -6.76
CA VAL A 75 8.79 1.04 -7.93
C VAL A 75 8.49 2.49 -8.34
N PRO A 76 8.81 2.89 -9.58
CA PRO A 76 8.57 4.26 -10.02
C PRO A 76 7.09 4.55 -10.22
N LEU A 77 6.63 5.68 -9.73
CA LEU A 77 5.36 6.28 -10.07
C LEU A 77 5.56 7.18 -11.29
N VAL A 78 4.81 6.90 -12.34
CA VAL A 78 4.90 7.58 -13.63
C VAL A 78 3.52 7.85 -14.23
N ASP A 79 3.47 8.58 -15.34
CA ASP A 79 2.25 8.67 -16.15
C ASP A 79 1.96 7.33 -16.84
N GLY A 80 0.68 7.02 -17.04
CA GLY A 80 0.25 5.78 -17.69
C GLY A 80 0.88 5.57 -19.07
N THR A 81 0.99 6.63 -19.84
CA THR A 81 1.65 6.64 -21.16
C THR A 81 3.12 6.22 -21.09
N VAL A 82 3.83 6.70 -20.06
CA VAL A 82 5.23 6.31 -19.82
C VAL A 82 5.34 4.86 -19.39
N ALA A 83 4.41 4.37 -18.56
CA ALA A 83 4.39 2.98 -18.15
C ALA A 83 4.17 2.02 -19.31
N ALA A 84 3.45 2.44 -20.36
CA ALA A 84 3.11 1.63 -21.52
C ALA A 84 4.11 1.74 -22.70
N ALA A 85 4.91 2.82 -22.76
CA ALA A 85 5.64 3.18 -23.99
C ALA A 85 6.95 2.44 -24.21
N ALA A 86 7.71 2.10 -23.15
CA ALA A 86 9.08 1.62 -23.31
C ALA A 86 9.49 0.59 -22.24
N PRO A 87 10.42 -0.32 -22.58
CA PRO A 87 10.93 -1.31 -21.64
C PRO A 87 11.52 -0.69 -20.37
N GLN A 88 12.33 0.35 -20.50
CA GLN A 88 12.96 1.06 -19.40
C GLN A 88 12.30 2.42 -19.15
N ILE A 89 12.03 2.72 -17.91
CA ILE A 89 11.50 4.02 -17.50
C ILE A 89 12.67 4.95 -17.21
N MET A 90 12.78 6.03 -17.99
CA MET A 90 13.83 7.03 -17.79
C MET A 90 13.59 7.81 -16.49
N ASN A 91 14.64 8.04 -15.70
CA ASN A 91 14.56 8.73 -14.40
C ASN A 91 13.86 10.10 -14.49
N MET A 92 14.05 10.84 -15.58
CA MET A 92 13.39 12.13 -15.82
C MET A 92 11.86 12.06 -15.93
N LYS A 93 11.31 10.87 -16.18
CA LYS A 93 9.86 10.61 -16.26
C LYS A 93 9.27 10.10 -14.95
N VAL A 94 10.10 9.82 -13.96
CA VAL A 94 9.68 9.34 -12.64
C VAL A 94 9.20 10.53 -11.81
N LYS A 95 7.97 10.47 -11.33
CA LYS A 95 7.37 11.50 -10.47
C LYS A 95 7.69 11.26 -9.00
N GLU A 96 7.69 9.99 -8.61
CA GLU A 96 7.87 9.56 -7.22
C GLU A 96 8.38 8.11 -7.20
N ILE A 97 9.06 7.72 -6.14
CA ILE A 97 9.42 6.32 -5.89
C ILE A 97 8.56 5.78 -4.76
N VAL A 98 7.83 4.72 -5.04
CA VAL A 98 7.00 4.01 -4.05
C VAL A 98 7.72 2.72 -3.63
N LYS A 99 7.90 2.54 -2.32
CA LYS A 99 8.56 1.35 -1.78
C LYS A 99 7.54 0.23 -1.53
N PHE A 100 7.75 -0.92 -2.15
CA PHE A 100 6.95 -2.13 -1.93
C PHE A 100 7.80 -3.22 -1.28
N ARG A 101 7.21 -4.00 -0.38
CA ARG A 101 7.89 -5.19 0.15
C ARG A 101 8.15 -6.20 -0.97
N LYS A 102 9.38 -6.67 -1.13
CA LYS A 102 9.75 -7.68 -2.15
C LYS A 102 8.89 -8.94 -2.05
N ASN A 103 8.56 -9.37 -0.83
CA ASN A 103 7.70 -10.53 -0.62
C ASN A 103 6.26 -10.31 -1.11
N PHE A 104 5.74 -9.08 -1.04
CA PHE A 104 4.43 -8.75 -1.62
C PHE A 104 4.48 -8.85 -3.15
N LEU A 105 5.46 -8.22 -3.78
CA LEU A 105 5.61 -8.25 -5.24
C LEU A 105 5.79 -9.68 -5.79
N ARG A 106 6.59 -10.52 -5.09
CA ARG A 106 6.77 -11.92 -5.47
C ARG A 106 5.47 -12.74 -5.40
N LYS A 107 4.61 -12.46 -4.43
CA LYS A 107 3.31 -13.15 -4.28
C LYS A 107 2.31 -12.77 -5.37
N LEU A 108 2.41 -11.58 -5.96
CA LEU A 108 1.49 -11.17 -7.00
C LEU A 108 1.60 -12.07 -8.23
N ARG A 109 2.83 -12.38 -8.66
CA ARG A 109 3.10 -13.37 -9.73
C ARG A 109 4.53 -13.88 -9.61
N PRO A 110 4.71 -15.19 -9.35
CA PRO A 110 6.05 -15.76 -9.21
C PRO A 110 6.82 -15.87 -10.53
N GLU A 111 6.14 -15.94 -11.67
CA GLU A 111 6.77 -16.22 -12.96
C GLU A 111 6.96 -14.97 -13.81
N THR A 112 8.19 -14.79 -14.30
CA THR A 112 8.54 -13.82 -15.35
C THR A 112 8.16 -14.41 -16.70
N ARG A 113 7.42 -13.67 -17.51
CA ARG A 113 7.03 -14.18 -18.84
C ARG A 113 8.07 -13.84 -19.89
N LYS A 114 8.38 -14.82 -20.72
CA LYS A 114 9.22 -14.65 -21.90
C LYS A 114 8.62 -13.57 -22.83
N GLY A 115 9.43 -12.67 -23.32
CA GLY A 115 9.04 -11.60 -24.24
C GLY A 115 9.12 -10.19 -23.66
N ARG A 116 9.07 -10.04 -22.33
CA ARG A 116 9.26 -8.74 -21.65
C ARG A 116 10.31 -8.80 -20.54
N GLU A 117 11.26 -9.72 -20.61
CA GLU A 117 12.34 -9.89 -19.62
C GLU A 117 13.17 -8.61 -19.44
N ASN A 118 13.35 -7.85 -20.51
CA ASN A 118 14.10 -6.58 -20.49
C ASN A 118 13.26 -5.38 -20.02
N TRP A 119 11.98 -5.59 -19.71
CA TRP A 119 11.12 -4.54 -19.20
C TRP A 119 11.31 -4.40 -17.69
N GLN A 120 11.33 -3.16 -17.23
CA GLN A 120 11.16 -2.90 -15.81
C GLN A 120 9.78 -3.40 -15.38
N ARG A 121 9.73 -4.41 -14.53
CA ARG A 121 8.52 -5.20 -14.29
C ARG A 121 7.36 -4.40 -13.71
N PHE A 122 7.64 -3.63 -12.68
CA PHE A 122 6.59 -2.91 -11.97
C PHE A 122 6.66 -1.41 -12.22
N ALA A 123 5.51 -0.81 -12.39
CA ALA A 123 5.32 0.63 -12.39
C ALA A 123 4.04 0.98 -11.61
N VAL A 124 4.02 2.14 -11.00
CA VAL A 124 2.83 2.70 -10.36
C VAL A 124 2.30 3.84 -11.22
N ILE A 125 0.99 3.90 -11.39
CA ILE A 125 0.30 5.02 -12.04
C ILE A 125 -0.80 5.55 -11.14
N ARG A 126 -1.17 6.82 -11.33
CA ARG A 126 -2.41 7.39 -10.77
C ARG A 126 -3.47 7.43 -11.86
N VAL A 127 -4.61 6.87 -11.53
CA VAL A 127 -5.77 6.86 -12.44
C VAL A 127 -6.41 8.23 -12.42
N ASP A 128 -6.64 8.83 -13.59
CA ASP A 128 -7.33 10.10 -13.65
C ASP A 128 -8.82 10.00 -13.24
N GLY A 129 -9.48 11.13 -13.11
CA GLY A 129 -10.86 11.19 -12.60
C GLY A 129 -11.84 10.44 -13.50
N ARG A 130 -11.71 10.58 -14.83
CA ARG A 130 -12.62 9.98 -15.81
C ARG A 130 -12.42 8.47 -15.89
N GLU A 131 -11.16 8.02 -15.95
CA GLU A 131 -10.82 6.61 -15.99
C GLU A 131 -11.27 5.88 -14.70
N GLY A 132 -11.01 6.50 -13.54
CA GLY A 132 -11.48 5.96 -12.26
C GLY A 132 -12.99 5.80 -12.22
N MET A 133 -13.74 6.79 -12.71
CA MET A 133 -15.21 6.72 -12.74
C MET A 133 -15.70 5.62 -13.68
N SER A 134 -15.03 5.37 -14.80
CA SER A 134 -15.41 4.30 -15.73
C SER A 134 -15.28 2.90 -15.13
N MET A 135 -14.39 2.76 -14.12
CA MET A 135 -14.11 1.49 -13.42
C MET A 135 -14.70 1.45 -12.01
N TYR A 136 -15.48 2.47 -11.62
CA TYR A 136 -16.14 2.51 -10.30
C TYR A 136 -17.08 1.31 -10.08
N PRO A 137 -17.12 0.69 -8.90
CA PRO A 137 -16.33 0.98 -7.68
C PRO A 137 -15.00 0.21 -7.59
N ARG A 138 -14.56 -0.47 -8.64
CA ARG A 138 -13.30 -1.24 -8.65
C ARG A 138 -12.07 -0.36 -8.56
N LEU A 139 -12.11 0.78 -9.23
CA LEU A 139 -11.14 1.86 -9.09
C LEU A 139 -11.86 3.15 -8.75
N LEU A 140 -11.22 4.00 -7.97
CA LEU A 140 -11.69 5.33 -7.65
C LEU A 140 -10.91 6.39 -8.45
N PRO A 141 -11.47 7.56 -8.68
CA PRO A 141 -10.72 8.72 -9.16
C PRO A 141 -9.47 8.97 -8.29
N GLY A 142 -8.32 9.13 -8.92
CA GLY A 142 -7.05 9.31 -8.21
C GLY A 142 -6.45 8.04 -7.59
N ALA A 143 -7.07 6.87 -7.79
CA ALA A 143 -6.52 5.61 -7.28
C ALA A 143 -5.09 5.38 -7.76
N THR A 144 -4.25 4.88 -6.86
CA THR A 144 -2.90 4.45 -7.17
C THR A 144 -2.92 2.96 -7.54
N VAL A 145 -2.45 2.64 -8.74
CA VAL A 145 -2.48 1.28 -9.30
C VAL A 145 -1.07 0.79 -9.57
N LEU A 146 -0.77 -0.41 -9.08
CA LEU A 146 0.47 -1.12 -9.39
C LEU A 146 0.26 -1.95 -10.66
N LEU A 147 1.07 -1.70 -11.67
CA LEU A 147 1.08 -2.42 -12.94
C LEU A 147 2.18 -3.49 -12.95
N ASP A 148 1.85 -4.70 -13.38
CA ASP A 148 2.81 -5.75 -13.74
C ASP A 148 3.03 -5.71 -15.26
N ARG A 149 4.05 -5.00 -15.70
CA ARG A 149 4.36 -4.75 -17.12
C ARG A 149 4.91 -5.97 -17.86
N HIS A 150 5.30 -7.02 -17.15
CA HIS A 150 5.65 -8.31 -17.75
C HIS A 150 4.41 -9.09 -18.21
N TYR A 151 3.22 -8.71 -17.72
CA TYR A 151 2.01 -9.43 -18.04
C TYR A 151 1.21 -8.74 -19.15
N ASN A 152 1.38 -9.22 -20.37
CA ASN A 152 0.71 -8.72 -21.56
C ASN A 152 -0.13 -9.78 -22.30
N GLN A 153 -0.49 -10.88 -21.63
CA GLN A 153 -1.36 -11.90 -22.20
C GLN A 153 -2.79 -11.72 -21.73
N LEU A 154 -3.72 -11.64 -22.67
CA LEU A 154 -5.13 -11.66 -22.36
C LEU A 154 -5.54 -13.03 -21.83
N LYS A 155 -6.15 -13.04 -20.64
CA LYS A 155 -6.93 -14.18 -20.19
C LYS A 155 -8.30 -14.18 -20.92
N PRO A 156 -8.89 -15.35 -21.14
CA PRO A 156 -10.28 -15.40 -21.59
C PRO A 156 -11.16 -14.58 -20.65
N TYR A 157 -12.01 -13.73 -21.25
CA TYR A 157 -12.91 -12.91 -20.46
C TYR A 157 -13.89 -13.80 -19.67
N ARG A 158 -13.93 -13.61 -18.37
CA ARG A 158 -14.88 -14.27 -17.47
C ARG A 158 -15.69 -13.21 -16.72
N LYS A 159 -17.01 -13.24 -16.85
CA LYS A 159 -17.90 -12.27 -16.23
C LYS A 159 -17.69 -12.14 -14.69
N ASN A 160 -17.39 -13.25 -14.04
CA ASN A 160 -17.22 -13.30 -12.58
C ASN A 160 -15.79 -12.94 -12.11
N ASP A 161 -14.80 -13.01 -13.01
CA ASP A 161 -13.40 -12.70 -12.73
C ASP A 161 -12.75 -12.07 -13.96
N PRO A 162 -13.18 -10.86 -14.37
CA PRO A 162 -12.62 -10.18 -15.50
C PRO A 162 -11.25 -9.60 -15.16
N GLY A 163 -10.24 -9.88 -16.00
CA GLY A 163 -8.92 -9.29 -15.85
C GLY A 163 -8.94 -7.81 -16.20
N MET A 164 -8.38 -6.97 -15.33
CA MET A 164 -8.13 -5.55 -15.63
C MET A 164 -6.77 -5.39 -16.29
N TYR A 165 -6.71 -4.57 -17.32
CA TYR A 165 -5.49 -4.29 -18.07
C TYR A 165 -5.33 -2.79 -18.25
N ALA A 166 -4.09 -2.32 -18.19
CA ALA A 166 -3.71 -1.01 -18.70
C ALA A 166 -3.51 -1.14 -20.21
N VAL A 167 -4.21 -0.34 -20.97
CA VAL A 167 -4.20 -0.38 -22.44
C VAL A 167 -3.63 0.93 -22.97
N ALA A 168 -2.55 0.84 -23.75
CA ALA A 168 -1.95 1.98 -24.42
C ALA A 168 -2.70 2.26 -25.72
N ARG A 169 -3.12 3.50 -25.93
CA ARG A 169 -3.78 3.95 -27.14
C ARG A 169 -3.52 5.42 -27.41
N ASP A 170 -3.14 5.76 -28.63
CA ASP A 170 -3.05 7.13 -29.15
C ASP A 170 -2.32 8.12 -28.21
N GLY A 171 -1.29 7.63 -27.51
CA GLY A 171 -0.55 8.44 -26.53
C GLY A 171 -1.24 8.57 -25.17
N ASP A 172 -2.29 7.81 -24.91
CA ASP A 172 -2.99 7.73 -23.64
C ASP A 172 -2.91 6.33 -23.03
N CYS A 173 -3.30 6.18 -21.78
CA CYS A 173 -3.36 4.91 -21.06
C CYS A 173 -4.68 4.79 -20.30
N THR A 174 -5.47 3.83 -20.67
CA THR A 174 -6.77 3.54 -20.05
C THR A 174 -6.73 2.21 -19.29
N ILE A 175 -7.50 2.09 -18.21
CA ILE A 175 -7.65 0.82 -17.48
C ILE A 175 -9.07 0.30 -17.71
N LYS A 176 -9.16 -0.88 -18.30
CA LYS A 176 -10.44 -1.53 -18.60
C LYS A 176 -10.36 -3.04 -18.41
N TYR A 177 -11.50 -3.68 -18.43
CA TYR A 177 -11.58 -5.10 -18.75
C TYR A 177 -11.38 -5.28 -20.23
N VAL A 178 -10.55 -6.23 -20.63
CA VAL A 178 -10.19 -6.41 -22.03
C VAL A 178 -10.57 -7.81 -22.49
N GLU A 179 -11.25 -7.86 -23.63
CA GLU A 179 -11.60 -9.08 -24.34
C GLU A 179 -11.10 -8.98 -25.78
N ARG A 180 -10.65 -10.10 -26.35
CA ARG A 180 -10.31 -10.17 -27.75
C ARG A 180 -11.48 -10.75 -28.55
N ALA A 181 -11.95 -10.03 -29.53
CA ALA A 181 -12.97 -10.45 -30.50
C ALA A 181 -12.38 -10.42 -31.92
N GLY A 182 -11.84 -11.55 -32.37
CA GLY A 182 -11.17 -11.65 -33.65
C GLY A 182 -9.95 -10.73 -33.75
N ARG A 183 -10.01 -9.72 -34.62
CA ARG A 183 -8.97 -8.66 -34.78
C ARG A 183 -9.29 -7.38 -34.04
N HIS A 184 -10.09 -7.43 -33.00
CA HIS A 184 -10.44 -6.27 -32.20
C HIS A 184 -10.17 -6.56 -30.71
N LEU A 185 -9.85 -5.51 -29.96
CA LEU A 185 -9.92 -5.47 -28.53
C LEU A 185 -11.20 -4.78 -28.11
N VAL A 186 -11.97 -5.43 -27.26
CA VAL A 186 -13.18 -4.86 -26.66
C VAL A 186 -12.83 -4.43 -25.25
N LEU A 187 -12.88 -3.13 -25.01
CA LEU A 187 -12.59 -2.51 -23.72
C LEU A 187 -13.90 -2.26 -22.99
N ARG A 188 -14.09 -2.98 -21.89
CA ARG A 188 -15.32 -2.88 -21.10
C ARG A 188 -15.08 -2.09 -19.82
N PRO A 189 -15.85 -1.03 -19.56
CA PRO A 189 -15.87 -0.37 -18.27
C PRO A 189 -16.54 -1.26 -17.23
N HIS A 190 -16.26 -1.02 -15.94
CA HIS A 190 -17.02 -1.65 -14.86
C HIS A 190 -18.36 -0.95 -14.66
N TYR A 191 -18.37 0.39 -14.74
CA TYR A 191 -19.58 1.19 -14.58
C TYR A 191 -20.33 1.28 -15.92
N GLN A 192 -21.51 0.71 -15.96
CA GLN A 192 -22.29 0.52 -17.19
C GLN A 192 -22.73 1.81 -17.90
N ALA A 193 -22.68 2.96 -17.23
CA ALA A 193 -22.99 4.24 -17.84
C ALA A 193 -21.91 4.70 -18.86
N TYR A 194 -20.74 4.08 -18.82
CA TYR A 194 -19.67 4.35 -19.79
C TYR A 194 -19.76 3.39 -20.98
N PRO A 195 -19.43 3.86 -22.19
CA PRO A 195 -19.52 3.04 -23.38
C PRO A 195 -18.46 1.94 -23.40
N VAL A 196 -18.80 0.84 -24.03
CA VAL A 196 -17.82 -0.18 -24.44
C VAL A 196 -17.10 0.34 -25.68
N GLU A 197 -15.76 0.30 -25.63
CA GLU A 197 -14.91 0.74 -26.74
C GLU A 197 -14.40 -0.47 -27.51
N VAL A 198 -14.26 -0.34 -28.81
CA VAL A 198 -13.72 -1.38 -29.69
C VAL A 198 -12.53 -0.80 -30.46
N ILE A 199 -11.36 -1.42 -30.28
CA ILE A 199 -10.11 -1.00 -30.90
C ILE A 199 -9.70 -2.06 -31.95
N PRO A 200 -9.45 -1.69 -33.19
CA PRO A 200 -8.90 -2.63 -34.16
C PRO A 200 -7.43 -2.93 -33.82
N ILE A 201 -7.04 -4.19 -33.93
CA ILE A 201 -5.63 -4.59 -33.84
C ILE A 201 -5.03 -4.34 -35.23
N GLU A 202 -4.10 -3.42 -35.32
CA GLU A 202 -3.40 -3.05 -36.54
C GLU A 202 -2.69 -4.25 -37.19
N SER A 203 -2.51 -4.19 -38.51
CA SER A 203 -1.77 -5.22 -39.23
C SER A 203 -0.33 -5.28 -38.75
N GLY A 204 0.15 -6.48 -38.38
CA GLY A 204 1.48 -6.69 -37.84
C GLY A 204 1.58 -6.56 -36.33
N LYS A 205 0.53 -6.07 -35.64
CA LYS A 205 0.47 -6.04 -34.18
C LYS A 205 -0.37 -7.18 -33.62
N SER A 206 -0.08 -7.54 -32.38
CA SER A 206 -0.83 -8.48 -31.56
C SER A 206 -1.59 -7.76 -30.43
N ALA A 207 -2.51 -8.43 -29.77
CA ALA A 207 -3.17 -7.89 -28.58
C ALA A 207 -2.16 -7.51 -27.48
N ALA A 208 -1.05 -8.21 -27.40
CA ALA A 208 0.00 -7.99 -26.41
C ALA A 208 0.75 -6.64 -26.58
N ASP A 209 0.69 -6.05 -27.75
CA ASP A 209 1.36 -4.77 -28.05
C ASP A 209 0.56 -3.56 -27.52
N TYR A 210 -0.68 -3.79 -27.12
CA TYR A 210 -1.56 -2.77 -26.53
C TYR A 210 -1.66 -2.88 -25.00
N LEU A 211 -1.09 -3.93 -24.39
CA LEU A 211 -1.25 -4.25 -22.96
C LEU A 211 0.03 -4.04 -22.15
#